data_adcb6a7a3658c956c663122984a93271
#
_entry.id   adcb6a7a3658c956c663122984a93271
#
_cell.length_a   1.000
_cell.length_b   1.000
_cell.length_c   1.000
_cell.angle_alpha   90.00
_cell.angle_beta   90.00
_cell.angle_gamma   90.00
#
_symmetry.space_group_name_H-M   'P 1'
#
loop_
_entity.id
_entity.type
_entity.pdbx_description
1 polymer ?
#
loop_
_entity_poly.entity_id
_entity_poly.type
_entity_poly.pdbx_seq_one_letter_code
_entity_poly.pdbx_strand_id
1 'polypeptide(L)'
;SAVVAVTVDSSNTVERWALSSDGMWLTKIPDDRNSAEGKALPDSVYNDAENALEITDIPYGSTPEAGSYCNNSNVENALGVIDGMTTELAGQVKSVAAASSDSTTLTLQNGIEIAFGDSKDIRDKERVCLQLMKEHEGKISYINVRVVNKPVWRSV
;
A
#
# COMPACT_ATOMS: atom_id res chain seq x y z
N SER A 1 1.99 -12.68 1.19
CA SER A 1 2.99 -11.92 1.92
C SER A 1 2.36 -10.78 2.70
N ALA A 2 3.03 -10.34 3.76
CA ALA A 2 2.54 -9.28 4.61
C ALA A 2 2.93 -7.90 4.05
N VAL A 3 2.12 -6.89 4.41
CA VAL A 3 2.40 -5.49 4.14
C VAL A 3 2.59 -4.76 5.47
N VAL A 4 3.10 -3.54 5.42
CA VAL A 4 3.21 -2.68 6.59
C VAL A 4 2.09 -1.65 6.54
N ALA A 5 1.24 -1.64 7.55
CA ALA A 5 0.18 -0.65 7.69
C ALA A 5 0.61 0.44 8.66
N VAL A 6 0.45 1.69 8.24
CA VAL A 6 0.73 2.86 9.08
C VAL A 6 -0.58 3.38 9.61
N THR A 7 -0.76 3.34 10.92
CA THR A 7 -1.99 3.78 11.59
C THR A 7 -1.73 5.00 12.45
N VAL A 8 -2.79 5.81 12.64
CA VAL A 8 -2.75 6.98 13.52
C VAL A 8 -3.92 6.86 14.49
N ASP A 9 -3.64 6.90 15.77
CA ASP A 9 -4.69 6.82 16.80
C ASP A 9 -5.27 8.20 17.14
N SER A 10 -6.24 8.23 18.09
CA SER A 10 -6.91 9.45 18.49
C SER A 10 -6.00 10.49 19.15
N SER A 11 -4.81 10.09 19.62
CA SER A 11 -3.80 10.99 20.19
C SER A 11 -2.73 11.38 19.18
N ASN A 12 -2.94 11.14 17.89
CA ASN A 12 -1.98 11.36 16.80
C ASN A 12 -0.69 10.54 16.91
N THR A 13 -0.72 9.44 17.66
CA THR A 13 0.39 8.51 17.72
C THR A 13 0.40 7.66 16.45
N VAL A 14 1.54 7.66 15.75
CA VAL A 14 1.75 6.88 14.53
C VAL A 14 2.32 5.52 14.93
N GLU A 15 1.69 4.46 14.45
CA GLU A 15 2.17 3.09 14.64
C GLU A 15 2.33 2.40 13.30
N ARG A 16 3.27 1.48 13.24
CA ARG A 16 3.48 0.61 12.08
C ARG A 16 3.15 -0.82 12.50
N TRP A 17 2.36 -1.49 11.67
CA TRP A 17 1.89 -2.85 11.94
C TRP A 17 2.12 -3.74 10.74
N ALA A 18 2.52 -4.97 11.00
CA ALA A 18 2.49 -6.01 9.96
C ALA A 18 1.04 -6.47 9.78
N LEU A 19 0.58 -6.46 8.53
CA LEU A 19 -0.78 -6.82 8.15
C LEU A 19 -0.70 -7.90 7.08
N SER A 20 -1.42 -9.01 7.29
CA SER A 20 -1.44 -10.10 6.29
C SER A 20 -2.22 -9.70 5.04
N SER A 21 -2.05 -10.43 3.96
CA SER A 21 -2.74 -10.17 2.69
C SER A 21 -4.26 -10.30 2.80
N ASP A 22 -4.76 -11.04 3.77
CA ASP A 22 -6.19 -11.19 4.03
C ASP A 22 -6.73 -10.24 5.10
N GLY A 23 -5.89 -9.32 5.59
CA GLY A 23 -6.31 -8.26 6.49
C GLY A 23 -6.21 -8.56 7.98
N MET A 24 -5.47 -9.59 8.38
CA MET A 24 -5.23 -9.86 9.79
C MET A 24 -4.07 -9.05 10.33
N TRP A 25 -4.27 -8.35 11.45
CA TRP A 25 -3.20 -7.68 12.19
C TRP A 25 -2.28 -8.73 12.80
N LEU A 26 -1.00 -8.68 12.46
CA LEU A 26 -0.02 -9.68 12.91
C LEU A 26 0.74 -9.22 14.13
N THR A 27 1.46 -8.12 14.02
CA THR A 27 2.23 -7.56 15.12
C THR A 27 2.54 -6.09 14.88
N LYS A 28 2.62 -5.33 15.96
CA LYS A 28 3.16 -3.97 15.92
C LYS A 28 4.66 -4.05 15.66
N ILE A 29 5.16 -3.14 14.86
CA ILE A 29 6.59 -3.02 14.57
C ILE A 29 7.10 -1.79 15.34
N PRO A 30 7.83 -1.96 16.45
CA PRO A 30 8.34 -0.84 17.22
C PRO A 30 9.31 0.03 16.42
N ASP A 31 9.26 1.34 16.63
CA ASP A 31 10.17 2.27 15.99
C ASP A 31 11.62 2.06 16.45
N ASP A 32 11.80 1.76 17.73
CA ASP A 32 13.12 1.47 18.30
C ASP A 32 13.32 -0.04 18.41
N ARG A 33 14.12 -0.57 17.51
CA ARG A 33 14.49 -1.98 17.44
C ARG A 33 15.22 -2.44 18.72
N ASN A 34 15.88 -1.52 19.40
CA ASN A 34 16.66 -1.83 20.63
C ASN A 34 15.86 -1.67 21.92
N SER A 35 14.60 -1.22 21.82
CA SER A 35 13.69 -1.20 22.98
C SER A 35 13.37 -2.62 23.47
N ALA A 36 12.79 -2.74 24.66
CA ALA A 36 12.36 -4.04 25.18
C ALA A 36 11.36 -4.71 24.22
N GLU A 37 10.39 -3.95 23.70
CA GLU A 37 9.44 -4.43 22.70
C GLU A 37 10.14 -4.82 21.40
N GLY A 38 11.08 -3.97 20.96
CA GLY A 38 11.81 -4.18 19.70
C GLY A 38 12.67 -5.42 19.72
N LYS A 39 13.30 -5.72 20.85
CA LYS A 39 14.14 -6.91 21.01
C LYS A 39 13.33 -8.21 21.11
N ALA A 40 12.05 -8.11 21.44
CA ALA A 40 11.16 -9.28 21.54
C ALA A 40 10.82 -9.85 20.16
N LEU A 41 10.99 -9.07 19.08
CA LEU A 41 10.71 -9.51 17.72
C LEU A 41 11.98 -10.04 17.04
N PRO A 42 11.86 -11.10 16.22
CA PRO A 42 13.00 -11.61 15.47
C PRO A 42 13.43 -10.61 14.39
N ASP A 43 14.71 -10.66 14.01
CA ASP A 43 15.28 -9.79 12.98
C ASP A 43 14.54 -9.92 11.63
N SER A 44 14.00 -11.10 11.34
CA SER A 44 13.26 -11.33 10.10
C SER A 44 12.04 -10.41 9.95
N VAL A 45 11.40 -10.04 11.05
CA VAL A 45 10.25 -9.11 11.01
C VAL A 45 10.70 -7.74 10.51
N TYR A 46 11.82 -7.23 10.99
CA TYR A 46 12.36 -5.95 10.57
C TYR A 46 12.85 -5.99 9.12
N ASN A 47 13.50 -7.06 8.73
CA ASN A 47 14.00 -7.22 7.36
C ASN A 47 12.85 -7.30 6.36
N ASP A 48 11.79 -8.03 6.70
CA ASP A 48 10.61 -8.13 5.86
C ASP A 48 9.89 -6.78 5.74
N ALA A 49 9.81 -6.03 6.86
CA ALA A 49 9.17 -4.72 6.88
C ALA A 49 9.88 -3.68 6.00
N GLU A 50 11.21 -3.74 5.93
CA GLU A 50 12.00 -2.82 5.08
C GLU A 50 11.68 -2.99 3.59
N ASN A 51 11.31 -4.19 3.18
CA ASN A 51 11.05 -4.53 1.78
C ASN A 51 9.57 -4.65 1.44
N ALA A 52 8.68 -4.50 2.43
CA ALA A 52 7.25 -4.64 2.24
C ALA A 52 6.64 -3.38 1.66
N LEU A 53 5.53 -3.54 0.94
CA LEU A 53 4.67 -2.42 0.57
C LEU A 53 4.09 -1.79 1.83
N GLU A 54 3.96 -0.48 1.82
CA GLU A 54 3.41 0.28 2.93
C GLU A 54 2.03 0.82 2.59
N ILE A 55 1.05 0.55 3.45
CA ILE A 55 -0.30 1.13 3.32
C ILE A 55 -0.37 2.36 4.22
N THR A 56 -0.71 3.50 3.62
CA THR A 56 -0.84 4.80 4.29
C THR A 56 -2.27 5.30 4.20
N ASP A 57 -2.55 6.43 4.86
CA ASP A 57 -3.84 7.11 4.84
C ASP A 57 -4.99 6.22 5.31
N ILE A 58 -4.70 5.31 6.22
CA ILE A 58 -5.71 4.46 6.85
C ILE A 58 -6.64 5.35 7.69
N PRO A 59 -7.96 5.16 7.58
CA PRO A 59 -8.90 6.00 8.32
C PRO A 59 -8.65 6.01 9.82
N TYR A 60 -8.86 7.16 10.40
CA TYR A 60 -8.74 7.41 11.83
C TYR A 60 -9.65 6.46 12.61
N GLY A 61 -9.17 5.97 13.74
CA GLY A 61 -9.95 5.08 14.58
C GLY A 61 -9.81 3.60 14.25
N SER A 62 -9.02 3.25 13.23
CA SER A 62 -8.63 1.85 13.02
C SER A 62 -7.69 1.45 14.14
N THR A 63 -8.14 0.54 15.02
CA THR A 63 -7.39 0.13 16.20
C THR A 63 -6.85 -1.27 15.99
N PRO A 64 -5.56 -1.41 15.63
CA PRO A 64 -4.97 -2.74 15.43
C PRO A 64 -4.93 -3.56 16.72
N GLU A 65 -5.23 -4.84 16.59
CA GLU A 65 -5.10 -5.80 17.68
C GLU A 65 -4.61 -7.11 17.08
N ALA A 66 -3.48 -7.61 17.56
CA ALA A 66 -2.85 -8.81 17.03
C ALA A 66 -3.82 -10.00 17.03
N GLY A 67 -3.96 -10.65 15.90
CA GLY A 67 -4.88 -11.77 15.70
C GLY A 67 -6.29 -11.38 15.25
N SER A 68 -6.61 -10.09 15.22
CA SER A 68 -7.90 -9.58 14.76
C SER A 68 -7.82 -9.11 13.32
N TYR A 69 -8.95 -9.13 12.62
CA TYR A 69 -9.02 -8.64 11.24
C TYR A 69 -9.30 -7.15 11.20
N CYS A 70 -8.67 -6.48 10.24
CA CYS A 70 -8.98 -5.10 9.91
C CYS A 70 -10.29 -5.05 9.12
N ASN A 71 -11.35 -4.53 9.74
CA ASN A 71 -12.68 -4.42 9.13
C ASN A 71 -12.91 -3.03 8.53
N ASN A 72 -11.97 -2.56 7.73
CA ASN A 72 -12.05 -1.26 7.10
C ASN A 72 -12.08 -1.43 5.58
N SER A 73 -13.13 -0.90 4.93
CA SER A 73 -13.31 -1.07 3.48
C SER A 73 -12.24 -0.39 2.65
N ASN A 74 -11.65 0.70 3.14
CA ASN A 74 -10.54 1.37 2.45
C ASN A 74 -9.31 0.49 2.41
N VAL A 75 -8.97 -0.14 3.54
CA VAL A 75 -7.85 -1.07 3.64
C VAL A 75 -8.11 -2.32 2.82
N GLU A 76 -9.34 -2.84 2.83
CA GLU A 76 -9.72 -4.01 2.03
C GLU A 76 -9.53 -3.74 0.53
N ASN A 77 -9.91 -2.55 0.05
CA ASN A 77 -9.69 -2.19 -1.33
C ASN A 77 -8.20 -2.12 -1.66
N ALA A 78 -7.39 -1.50 -0.80
CA ALA A 78 -5.94 -1.43 -0.97
C ALA A 78 -5.30 -2.81 -1.02
N LEU A 79 -5.69 -3.70 -0.12
CA LEU A 79 -5.19 -5.09 -0.10
C LEU A 79 -5.59 -5.84 -1.37
N GLY A 80 -6.82 -5.64 -1.85
CA GLY A 80 -7.29 -6.24 -3.10
C GLY A 80 -6.46 -5.78 -4.30
N VAL A 81 -6.14 -4.49 -4.37
CA VAL A 81 -5.28 -3.94 -5.43
C VAL A 81 -3.88 -4.57 -5.36
N ILE A 82 -3.30 -4.61 -4.17
CA ILE A 82 -1.97 -5.21 -3.97
C ILE A 82 -1.96 -6.68 -4.39
N ASP A 83 -2.96 -7.44 -3.96
CA ASP A 83 -3.05 -8.87 -4.27
C ASP A 83 -3.23 -9.15 -5.76
N GLY A 84 -3.92 -8.26 -6.46
CA GLY A 84 -4.19 -8.43 -7.89
C GLY A 84 -3.06 -7.98 -8.81
N MET A 85 -2.10 -7.19 -8.33
CA MET A 85 -0.96 -6.75 -9.15
C MET A 85 0.03 -7.89 -9.38
N THR A 86 0.70 -7.87 -10.53
CA THR A 86 1.86 -8.72 -10.76
C THR A 86 3.10 -8.08 -10.15
N THR A 87 4.19 -8.84 -10.04
CA THR A 87 5.47 -8.34 -9.53
C THR A 87 6.05 -7.22 -10.40
N GLU A 88 5.66 -7.12 -11.67
CA GLU A 88 6.11 -6.05 -12.56
C GLU A 88 5.74 -4.66 -12.02
N LEU A 89 4.49 -4.48 -11.60
CA LEU A 89 4.06 -3.21 -11.03
C LEU A 89 4.35 -3.18 -9.52
N ALA A 90 3.99 -4.23 -8.79
CA ALA A 90 4.17 -4.28 -7.34
C ALA A 90 5.61 -4.03 -6.91
N GLY A 91 6.59 -4.52 -7.68
CA GLY A 91 8.01 -4.30 -7.42
C GLY A 91 8.46 -2.85 -7.53
N GLN A 92 7.68 -1.99 -8.17
CA GLN A 92 7.96 -0.56 -8.32
C GLN A 92 7.22 0.30 -7.30
N VAL A 93 6.26 -0.26 -6.59
CA VAL A 93 5.41 0.48 -5.65
C VAL A 93 6.13 0.69 -4.32
N LYS A 94 6.13 1.93 -3.83
CA LYS A 94 6.64 2.32 -2.53
C LYS A 94 5.54 2.27 -1.48
N SER A 95 4.40 2.90 -1.77
CA SER A 95 3.29 3.00 -0.83
C SER A 95 1.94 2.99 -1.53
N VAL A 96 0.92 2.61 -0.78
CA VAL A 96 -0.46 2.48 -1.24
C VAL A 96 -1.33 3.27 -0.27
N ALA A 97 -2.02 4.28 -0.76
CA ALA A 97 -2.88 5.12 0.07
C ALA A 97 -4.30 4.58 0.12
N ALA A 98 -4.77 4.28 1.34
CA ALA A 98 -6.11 3.73 1.61
C ALA A 98 -7.10 4.84 2.00
N ALA A 99 -7.13 5.92 1.21
CA ALA A 99 -7.92 7.11 1.52
C ALA A 99 -9.42 6.95 1.26
N SER A 100 -9.82 5.94 0.49
CA SER A 100 -11.23 5.70 0.12
C SER A 100 -11.46 4.23 -0.16
N SER A 101 -12.71 3.79 -0.11
CA SER A 101 -13.08 2.38 -0.34
C SER A 101 -13.04 1.96 -1.81
N ASP A 102 -12.93 2.91 -2.73
CA ASP A 102 -12.95 2.65 -4.17
C ASP A 102 -11.89 3.46 -4.94
N SER A 103 -11.00 4.15 -4.24
CA SER A 103 -10.02 5.03 -4.86
C SER A 103 -8.67 4.91 -4.17
N THR A 104 -8.00 3.80 -4.42
CA THR A 104 -6.65 3.54 -3.93
C THR A 104 -5.63 4.24 -4.85
N THR A 105 -4.65 4.91 -4.26
CA THR A 105 -3.57 5.57 -4.98
C THR A 105 -2.25 4.87 -4.68
N LEU A 106 -1.49 4.59 -5.73
CA LEU A 106 -0.14 4.02 -5.62
C LEU A 106 0.89 5.13 -5.77
N THR A 107 1.95 5.08 -4.97
CA THR A 107 3.12 5.92 -5.18
C THR A 107 4.29 5.00 -5.50
N LEU A 108 4.91 5.22 -6.66
CA LEU A 108 6.06 4.42 -7.09
C LEU A 108 7.36 4.94 -6.48
N GLN A 109 8.38 4.11 -6.47
CA GLN A 109 9.70 4.47 -5.94
C GLN A 109 10.33 5.65 -6.67
N ASN A 110 10.00 5.84 -7.95
CA ASN A 110 10.47 6.96 -8.75
C ASN A 110 9.61 8.22 -8.62
N GLY A 111 8.59 8.21 -7.75
CA GLY A 111 7.72 9.35 -7.48
C GLY A 111 6.46 9.44 -8.35
N ILE A 112 6.29 8.58 -9.33
CA ILE A 112 5.05 8.56 -10.13
C ILE A 112 3.88 8.18 -9.22
N GLU A 113 2.79 8.93 -9.29
CA GLU A 113 1.54 8.62 -8.60
C GLU A 113 0.54 8.00 -9.57
N ILE A 114 -0.12 6.94 -9.13
CA ILE A 114 -1.13 6.25 -9.92
C ILE A 114 -2.45 6.24 -9.14
N ALA A 115 -3.44 6.94 -9.68
CA ALA A 115 -4.82 6.83 -9.20
C ALA A 115 -5.39 5.53 -9.77
N PHE A 116 -5.28 4.46 -8.99
CA PHE A 116 -5.63 3.11 -9.45
C PHE A 116 -7.13 2.83 -9.35
N GLY A 117 -7.77 3.37 -8.30
CA GLY A 117 -9.19 3.22 -8.07
C GLY A 117 -9.55 1.99 -7.26
N ASP A 118 -10.58 1.26 -7.72
CA ASP A 118 -11.06 0.08 -7.02
C ASP A 118 -10.24 -1.18 -7.35
N SER A 119 -10.58 -2.27 -6.67
CA SER A 119 -9.90 -3.55 -6.81
C SER A 119 -10.50 -4.42 -7.94
N LYS A 120 -10.94 -3.77 -9.02
CA LYS A 120 -11.49 -4.42 -10.21
C LYS A 120 -10.61 -4.12 -11.41
N ASP A 121 -10.63 -5.03 -12.38
CA ASP A 121 -9.86 -4.88 -13.64
C ASP A 121 -8.36 -4.62 -13.39
N ILE A 122 -7.82 -5.18 -12.33
CA ILE A 122 -6.47 -4.87 -11.84
C ILE A 122 -5.42 -5.17 -12.91
N ARG A 123 -5.52 -6.31 -13.59
CA ARG A 123 -4.55 -6.71 -14.62
C ARG A 123 -4.61 -5.78 -15.84
N ASP A 124 -5.80 -5.33 -16.23
CA ASP A 124 -5.95 -4.38 -17.34
C ASP A 124 -5.42 -3.01 -16.96
N LYS A 125 -5.71 -2.55 -15.75
CA LYS A 125 -5.18 -1.28 -15.23
C LYS A 125 -3.65 -1.32 -15.13
N GLU A 126 -3.10 -2.41 -14.65
CA GLU A 126 -1.65 -2.60 -14.57
C GLU A 126 -1.01 -2.53 -15.95
N ARG A 127 -1.57 -3.26 -16.93
CA ARG A 127 -1.07 -3.27 -18.31
C ARG A 127 -1.03 -1.87 -18.90
N VAL A 128 -2.09 -1.09 -18.68
CA VAL A 128 -2.16 0.31 -19.17
C VAL A 128 -1.09 1.16 -18.50
N CYS A 129 -0.91 1.04 -17.17
CA CYS A 129 0.12 1.78 -16.45
C CYS A 129 1.52 1.46 -16.97
N LEU A 130 1.84 0.20 -17.13
CA LEU A 130 3.16 -0.24 -17.60
C LEU A 130 3.43 0.25 -19.02
N GLN A 131 2.42 0.20 -19.90
CA GLN A 131 2.53 0.69 -21.26
C GLN A 131 2.78 2.19 -21.31
N LEU A 132 2.01 2.98 -20.54
CA LEU A 132 2.17 4.44 -20.50
C LEU A 132 3.56 4.82 -19.96
N MET A 133 4.02 4.15 -18.92
CA MET A 133 5.35 4.41 -18.36
C MET A 133 6.46 4.08 -19.34
N LYS A 134 6.30 3.04 -20.14
CA LYS A 134 7.26 2.66 -21.17
C LYS A 134 7.27 3.67 -22.33
N GLU A 135 6.09 4.08 -22.81
CA GLU A 135 5.95 5.03 -23.92
C GLU A 135 6.44 6.44 -23.56
N HIS A 136 6.32 6.82 -22.29
CA HIS A 136 6.65 8.17 -21.80
C HIS A 136 7.74 8.16 -20.74
N GLU A 137 8.67 7.25 -20.86
CA GLU A 137 9.74 7.06 -19.86
C GLU A 137 10.48 8.36 -19.55
N GLY A 138 10.59 8.67 -18.27
CA GLY A 138 11.23 9.90 -17.79
C GLY A 138 10.40 11.17 -17.94
N LYS A 139 9.20 11.10 -18.53
CA LYS A 139 8.35 12.26 -18.79
C LYS A 139 7.03 12.27 -18.04
N ILE A 140 6.68 11.16 -17.38
CA ILE A 140 5.38 10.98 -16.75
C ILE A 140 5.49 11.17 -15.24
N SER A 141 4.54 11.88 -14.63
CA SER A 141 4.48 12.08 -13.17
C SER A 141 3.22 11.51 -12.54
N TYR A 142 2.17 11.33 -13.32
CA TYR A 142 0.86 10.92 -12.81
C TYR A 142 0.11 10.10 -13.85
N ILE A 143 -0.56 9.05 -13.38
CA ILE A 143 -1.43 8.20 -14.20
C ILE A 143 -2.74 8.03 -13.47
N ASN A 144 -3.85 8.12 -14.20
CA ASN A 144 -5.17 7.80 -13.67
C ASN A 144 -5.79 6.68 -14.52
N VAL A 145 -5.97 5.51 -13.92
CA VAL A 145 -6.59 4.34 -14.55
C VAL A 145 -7.86 3.90 -13.83
N ARG A 146 -8.47 4.80 -13.05
CA ARG A 146 -9.72 4.50 -12.34
C ARG A 146 -10.80 4.02 -13.29
N VAL A 147 -10.84 4.57 -14.49
CA VAL A 147 -11.65 4.09 -15.60
C VAL A 147 -10.69 3.54 -16.64
N VAL A 148 -10.58 2.21 -16.72
CA VAL A 148 -9.54 1.55 -17.51
C VAL A 148 -9.58 1.88 -18.99
N ASN A 149 -10.77 2.16 -19.53
CA ASN A 149 -10.95 2.50 -20.94
C ASN A 149 -10.68 3.97 -21.26
N LYS A 150 -10.44 4.80 -20.26
CA LYS A 150 -10.18 6.23 -20.41
C LYS A 150 -9.00 6.66 -19.54
N PRO A 151 -7.81 6.08 -19.75
CA PRO A 151 -6.66 6.45 -18.95
C PRO A 151 -6.22 7.89 -19.23
N VAL A 152 -5.75 8.55 -18.18
CA VAL A 152 -5.21 9.92 -18.26
C VAL A 152 -3.81 9.89 -17.66
N TRP A 153 -2.92 10.69 -18.22
CA TRP A 153 -1.58 10.85 -17.65
C TRP A 153 -1.14 12.31 -17.74
N ARG A 154 -0.18 12.65 -16.88
CA ARG A 154 0.39 14.00 -16.84
C ARG A 154 1.91 13.91 -16.90
N SER A 155 2.50 14.92 -17.53
CA SER A 155 3.95 15.03 -17.64
C SER A 155 4.57 15.59 -16.34
N VAL A 156 5.84 15.41 -16.24
CA VAL A 156 6.67 16.00 -15.17
C VAL A 156 6.63 17.53 -15.25
#